data_ef6b9225f6749b24faae8b5bb77d9089
#
_entry.id   ef6b9225f6749b24faae8b5bb77d9089
#
_cell.length_a   1.000
_cell.length_b   1.000
_cell.length_c   1.000
_cell.angle_alpha   90.00
_cell.angle_beta   90.00
_cell.angle_gamma   90.00
#
_symmetry.space_group_name_H-M   'P 1'
#
loop_
_entity.id
_entity.type
_entity.pdbx_description
1 polymer ?
#
loop_
_entity_poly.entity_id
_entity_poly.type
_entity_poly.pdbx_seq_one_letter_code
_entity_poly.pdbx_strand_id
1 'polypeptide(L)'
;MDIKKMRFGMLKAKGITEIRERALPKMGEFDVLIKQETCNICTTDYGQFTGLREHQGYPMAGGHEGSGIIIEKGSKVKGYEIGDRVALLYDACGRCDMCKSGQEGRCADADILDKFSEDGYKGFFGFADYMVVPSRRIAKINKDLPSAEAGFLEPLATVVKGVKLVKAKPNETIAVIGAGTMGLLNALTLKAYGCKVILTESFDNKLENAKSLGFDVIDIKKEDPAEGVMRLTNGKGVDAVVVAVGNSAANNQSVKMLKEAYGRILVFAAGYPEPNFDISSNLIHYKRMEIIGTFSADYIDFMDAAELLNSGAVKVTNLLEPKTFKLDDFKEALEYASIPGKYRVTVKL
;
A
#
# COMPACT_ATOMS: atom_id res chain seq x y z
N MET A 1 -30.10 -12.13 7.86
CA MET A 1 -30.52 -11.77 6.48
C MET A 1 -29.98 -12.83 5.55
N ASP A 2 -30.82 -13.35 4.65
CA ASP A 2 -30.35 -14.36 3.66
C ASP A 2 -29.74 -13.62 2.46
N ILE A 3 -28.47 -13.19 2.59
CA ILE A 3 -27.76 -12.48 1.53
C ILE A 3 -27.25 -13.52 0.54
N LYS A 4 -27.81 -13.55 -0.66
CA LYS A 4 -27.50 -14.56 -1.69
C LYS A 4 -26.59 -14.05 -2.79
N LYS A 5 -26.42 -12.72 -2.93
CA LYS A 5 -25.72 -12.09 -4.02
C LYS A 5 -24.85 -10.95 -3.50
N MET A 6 -23.83 -10.63 -4.27
CA MET A 6 -22.96 -9.47 -4.07
C MET A 6 -22.86 -8.65 -5.35
N ARG A 7 -22.76 -7.33 -5.23
CA ARG A 7 -22.43 -6.39 -6.31
C ARG A 7 -20.97 -6.04 -6.22
N PHE A 8 -20.32 -5.87 -7.37
CA PHE A 8 -18.90 -5.51 -7.40
C PHE A 8 -18.52 -4.68 -8.63
N GLY A 9 -17.51 -3.84 -8.47
CA GLY A 9 -16.87 -3.09 -9.54
C GLY A 9 -15.84 -3.95 -10.27
N MET A 10 -15.90 -3.95 -11.61
CA MET A 10 -15.02 -4.72 -12.47
C MET A 10 -14.40 -3.85 -13.55
N LEU A 11 -13.13 -4.04 -13.82
CA LEU A 11 -12.42 -3.56 -14.99
C LEU A 11 -12.64 -4.58 -16.13
N LYS A 12 -13.47 -4.23 -17.09
CA LYS A 12 -13.76 -5.10 -18.23
C LYS A 12 -12.67 -5.06 -19.28
N ALA A 13 -12.14 -3.86 -19.52
CA ALA A 13 -11.06 -3.55 -20.44
C ALA A 13 -10.44 -2.21 -20.02
N LYS A 14 -9.37 -1.80 -20.68
CA LYS A 14 -8.77 -0.48 -20.50
C LYS A 14 -9.82 0.63 -20.64
N GLY A 15 -9.96 1.46 -19.59
CA GLY A 15 -10.91 2.57 -19.54
C GLY A 15 -12.39 2.17 -19.43
N ILE A 16 -12.69 0.86 -19.34
CA ILE A 16 -14.07 0.34 -19.31
C ILE A 16 -14.31 -0.40 -17.99
N THR A 17 -15.28 0.10 -17.24
CA THR A 17 -15.74 -0.51 -15.99
C THR A 17 -17.18 -1.00 -16.12
N GLU A 18 -17.56 -1.97 -15.33
CA GLU A 18 -18.92 -2.44 -15.16
C GLU A 18 -19.21 -2.71 -13.69
N ILE A 19 -20.45 -2.45 -13.25
CA ILE A 19 -20.94 -2.99 -11.99
C ILE A 19 -21.65 -4.30 -12.31
N ARG A 20 -21.23 -5.37 -11.67
CA ARG A 20 -21.74 -6.72 -11.86
C ARG A 20 -22.36 -7.25 -10.56
N GLU A 21 -23.19 -8.24 -10.71
CA GLU A 21 -23.78 -9.00 -9.63
C GLU A 21 -23.44 -10.49 -9.82
N ARG A 22 -23.11 -11.14 -8.72
CA ARG A 22 -22.86 -12.59 -8.69
C ARG A 22 -23.46 -13.20 -7.42
N ALA A 23 -23.68 -14.51 -7.44
CA ALA A 23 -23.99 -15.24 -6.23
C ALA A 23 -22.82 -15.10 -5.22
N LEU A 24 -23.12 -14.97 -3.92
CA LEU A 24 -22.10 -15.09 -2.90
C LEU A 24 -21.48 -16.50 -2.96
N PRO A 25 -20.14 -16.60 -2.87
CA PRO A 25 -19.49 -17.89 -2.71
C PRO A 25 -20.02 -18.62 -1.48
N LYS A 26 -20.08 -19.95 -1.53
CA LYS A 26 -20.50 -20.77 -0.38
C LYS A 26 -19.47 -20.59 0.74
N MET A 27 -19.94 -20.20 1.93
CA MET A 27 -19.10 -20.04 3.10
C MET A 27 -18.68 -21.41 3.67
N GLY A 28 -17.38 -21.58 3.90
CA GLY A 28 -16.79 -22.76 4.55
C GLY A 28 -16.73 -22.59 6.07
N GLU A 29 -16.31 -23.64 6.78
CA GLU A 29 -16.23 -23.66 8.24
C GLU A 29 -15.20 -22.68 8.83
N PHE A 30 -14.20 -22.25 8.05
CA PHE A 30 -13.15 -21.30 8.45
C PHE A 30 -13.31 -19.92 7.84
N ASP A 31 -14.42 -19.67 7.10
CA ASP A 31 -14.64 -18.44 6.39
C ASP A 31 -15.48 -17.45 7.23
N VAL A 32 -15.38 -16.20 6.85
CA VAL A 32 -16.25 -15.13 7.35
C VAL A 32 -16.96 -14.48 6.18
N LEU A 33 -18.18 -14.01 6.40
CA LEU A 33 -18.89 -13.09 5.52
C LEU A 33 -18.68 -11.67 6.05
N ILE A 34 -18.10 -10.85 5.21
CA ILE A 34 -17.86 -9.42 5.50
C ILE A 34 -18.87 -8.59 4.71
N LYS A 35 -19.57 -7.70 5.39
CA LYS A 35 -20.19 -6.54 4.75
C LYS A 35 -19.10 -5.50 4.62
N GLN A 36 -18.62 -5.28 3.40
CA GLN A 36 -17.60 -4.28 3.16
C GLN A 36 -18.20 -2.88 3.32
N GLU A 37 -17.43 -1.95 3.87
CA GLU A 37 -17.82 -0.57 4.07
C GLU A 37 -17.13 0.35 3.08
N THR A 38 -15.84 0.09 2.84
CA THR A 38 -15.01 0.90 1.95
C THR A 38 -13.90 0.07 1.32
N CYS A 39 -13.47 0.49 0.13
CA CYS A 39 -12.20 0.09 -0.46
C CYS A 39 -11.51 1.32 -1.04
N ASN A 40 -10.21 1.49 -0.75
CA ASN A 40 -9.42 2.57 -1.30
C ASN A 40 -8.84 2.16 -2.66
N ILE A 41 -8.71 3.14 -3.57
CA ILE A 41 -8.15 2.92 -4.89
C ILE A 41 -6.63 3.05 -4.84
N CYS A 42 -5.93 1.97 -5.13
CA CYS A 42 -4.48 1.93 -5.28
C CYS A 42 -4.03 2.41 -6.67
N THR A 43 -2.77 2.81 -6.78
CA THR A 43 -2.10 3.05 -8.08
C THR A 43 -2.19 1.83 -9.01
N THR A 44 -2.22 0.63 -8.45
CA THR A 44 -2.42 -0.62 -9.20
C THR A 44 -3.78 -0.65 -9.89
N ASP A 45 -4.85 -0.23 -9.20
CA ASP A 45 -6.22 -0.24 -9.75
C ASP A 45 -6.38 0.78 -10.88
N TYR A 46 -6.00 2.05 -10.65
CA TYR A 46 -6.13 3.05 -11.70
C TYR A 46 -5.06 2.91 -12.79
N GLY A 47 -3.90 2.33 -12.47
CA GLY A 47 -2.88 1.98 -13.46
C GLY A 47 -3.39 0.93 -14.45
N GLN A 48 -4.10 -0.09 -13.96
CA GLN A 48 -4.80 -1.08 -14.77
C GLN A 48 -5.92 -0.39 -15.60
N PHE A 49 -6.73 0.47 -14.96
CA PHE A 49 -7.80 1.19 -15.63
C PHE A 49 -7.30 2.08 -16.78
N THR A 50 -6.23 2.84 -16.58
CA THR A 50 -5.67 3.75 -17.60
C THR A 50 -4.81 3.05 -18.65
N GLY A 51 -4.44 1.77 -18.42
CA GLY A 51 -3.51 1.02 -19.26
C GLY A 51 -2.04 1.40 -19.07
N LEU A 52 -1.71 2.11 -17.98
CA LEU A 52 -0.32 2.37 -17.60
C LEU A 52 0.39 1.08 -17.15
N ARG A 53 -0.38 0.16 -16.55
CA ARG A 53 0.12 -1.12 -16.03
C ARG A 53 -0.96 -2.20 -16.14
N GLU A 54 -0.95 -2.97 -17.22
CA GLU A 54 -1.96 -4.01 -17.52
C GLU A 54 -1.54 -5.42 -17.07
N HIS A 55 -0.70 -5.53 -16.03
CA HIS A 55 -0.11 -6.81 -15.60
C HIS A 55 -1.10 -7.84 -15.05
N GLN A 56 -2.30 -7.43 -14.65
CA GLN A 56 -3.33 -8.33 -14.12
C GLN A 56 -4.30 -8.83 -15.21
N GLY A 57 -4.23 -8.25 -16.41
CA GLY A 57 -5.13 -8.57 -17.51
C GLY A 57 -6.59 -8.15 -17.26
N TYR A 58 -7.48 -8.52 -18.18
CA TYR A 58 -8.92 -8.25 -18.11
C TYR A 58 -9.73 -9.51 -18.46
N PRO A 59 -10.98 -9.65 -17.99
CA PRO A 59 -11.64 -8.80 -17.00
C PRO A 59 -11.07 -9.01 -15.58
N MET A 60 -11.14 -7.97 -14.74
CA MET A 60 -10.59 -8.01 -13.39
C MET A 60 -11.48 -7.34 -12.36
N ALA A 61 -11.78 -8.03 -11.26
CA ALA A 61 -12.42 -7.48 -10.07
C ALA A 61 -11.33 -7.02 -9.08
N GLY A 62 -10.97 -5.73 -9.16
CA GLY A 62 -9.88 -5.14 -8.38
C GLY A 62 -10.24 -4.85 -6.92
N GLY A 63 -9.38 -4.02 -6.30
CA GLY A 63 -9.52 -3.59 -4.91
C GLY A 63 -8.88 -4.55 -3.91
N HIS A 64 -7.87 -4.08 -3.20
CA HIS A 64 -7.14 -4.85 -2.18
C HIS A 64 -6.94 -4.07 -0.88
N GLU A 65 -7.36 -2.80 -0.86
CA GLU A 65 -7.30 -1.92 0.31
C GLU A 65 -8.70 -1.79 0.95
N GLY A 66 -9.37 -2.94 1.19
CA GLY A 66 -10.74 -3.01 1.67
C GLY A 66 -10.87 -3.22 3.18
N SER A 67 -11.96 -2.71 3.75
CA SER A 67 -12.36 -2.94 5.14
C SER A 67 -13.86 -3.07 5.29
N GLY A 68 -14.30 -3.76 6.34
CA GLY A 68 -15.72 -3.96 6.61
C GLY A 68 -15.98 -4.62 7.97
N ILE A 69 -17.21 -5.06 8.15
CA ILE A 69 -17.70 -5.68 9.38
C ILE A 69 -18.05 -7.14 9.14
N ILE A 70 -17.61 -8.03 10.01
CA ILE A 70 -18.02 -9.45 10.00
C ILE A 70 -19.51 -9.51 10.36
N ILE A 71 -20.32 -10.12 9.48
CA ILE A 71 -21.76 -10.30 9.69
C ILE A 71 -22.16 -11.78 9.83
N GLU A 72 -21.29 -12.70 9.41
CA GLU A 72 -21.45 -14.14 9.62
C GLU A 72 -20.08 -14.80 9.73
N LYS A 73 -19.96 -15.92 10.47
CA LYS A 73 -18.72 -16.68 10.60
C LYS A 73 -18.98 -18.17 10.58
N GLY A 74 -18.05 -18.90 9.98
CA GLY A 74 -18.04 -20.36 9.98
C GLY A 74 -17.78 -20.94 11.38
N SER A 75 -18.22 -22.16 11.59
CA SER A 75 -18.22 -22.84 12.91
C SER A 75 -16.83 -23.02 13.53
N LYS A 76 -15.76 -23.01 12.72
CA LYS A 76 -14.38 -23.20 13.16
C LYS A 76 -13.57 -21.89 13.21
N VAL A 77 -14.18 -20.76 12.91
CA VAL A 77 -13.52 -19.44 13.02
C VAL A 77 -13.28 -19.11 14.49
N LYS A 78 -12.03 -18.81 14.84
CA LYS A 78 -11.59 -18.40 16.18
C LYS A 78 -10.93 -17.04 16.14
N GLY A 79 -11.03 -16.28 17.24
CA GLY A 79 -10.40 -14.95 17.38
C GLY A 79 -11.20 -13.81 16.76
N TYR A 80 -12.29 -14.10 16.06
CA TYR A 80 -13.19 -13.11 15.45
C TYR A 80 -14.62 -13.31 15.89
N GLU A 81 -15.35 -12.18 16.08
CA GLU A 81 -16.76 -12.17 16.41
C GLU A 81 -17.56 -11.37 15.38
N ILE A 82 -18.88 -11.71 15.27
CA ILE A 82 -19.80 -10.91 14.47
C ILE A 82 -19.81 -9.48 15.02
N GLY A 83 -19.70 -8.49 14.13
CA GLY A 83 -19.56 -7.09 14.47
C GLY A 83 -18.10 -6.61 14.63
N ASP A 84 -17.11 -7.47 14.50
CA ASP A 84 -15.72 -7.02 14.45
C ASP A 84 -15.44 -6.27 13.14
N ARG A 85 -14.73 -5.12 13.22
CA ARG A 85 -14.15 -4.47 12.05
C ARG A 85 -12.87 -5.19 11.65
N VAL A 86 -12.76 -5.45 10.36
CA VAL A 86 -11.60 -6.13 9.78
C VAL A 86 -11.15 -5.45 8.49
N ALA A 87 -9.88 -5.61 8.17
CA ALA A 87 -9.32 -5.22 6.89
C ALA A 87 -8.63 -6.43 6.23
N LEU A 88 -8.49 -6.37 4.91
CA LEU A 88 -8.05 -7.49 4.09
C LEU A 88 -6.52 -7.65 4.12
N LEU A 89 -6.07 -8.92 4.13
CA LEU A 89 -4.70 -9.33 3.87
C LEU A 89 -4.62 -10.04 2.52
N TYR A 90 -3.39 -10.25 2.05
CA TYR A 90 -3.14 -11.15 0.92
C TYR A 90 -3.44 -12.61 1.29
N ASP A 91 -3.79 -13.39 0.27
CA ASP A 91 -3.92 -14.83 0.44
C ASP A 91 -2.56 -15.54 0.34
N ALA A 92 -2.43 -16.61 1.09
CA ALA A 92 -1.28 -17.49 1.03
C ALA A 92 -1.68 -18.91 1.36
N CYS A 93 -1.08 -19.89 0.70
CA CYS A 93 -1.47 -21.29 0.86
C CYS A 93 -1.04 -21.90 2.21
N GLY A 94 -0.09 -21.30 2.91
CA GLY A 94 0.45 -21.77 4.19
C GLY A 94 1.31 -23.05 4.09
N ARG A 95 1.51 -23.63 2.90
CA ARG A 95 2.14 -24.94 2.71
C ARG A 95 3.35 -24.96 1.79
N CYS A 96 3.51 -24.02 0.88
CA CYS A 96 4.70 -23.91 0.02
C CYS A 96 5.93 -23.45 0.81
N ASP A 97 7.12 -23.59 0.25
CA ASP A 97 8.37 -23.25 0.92
C ASP A 97 8.46 -21.76 1.29
N MET A 98 7.91 -20.89 0.45
CA MET A 98 7.83 -19.46 0.75
C MET A 98 6.99 -19.21 2.02
N CYS A 99 5.78 -19.77 2.09
CA CYS A 99 4.93 -19.64 3.27
C CYS A 99 5.57 -20.24 4.53
N LYS A 100 6.18 -21.43 4.41
CA LYS A 100 6.86 -22.09 5.54
C LYS A 100 8.08 -21.32 6.05
N SER A 101 8.69 -20.48 5.20
CA SER A 101 9.80 -19.61 5.59
C SER A 101 9.35 -18.20 6.01
N GLY A 102 8.05 -17.94 6.16
CA GLY A 102 7.51 -16.64 6.54
C GLY A 102 7.58 -15.58 5.43
N GLN A 103 7.53 -16.01 4.18
CA GLN A 103 7.53 -15.17 3.00
C GLN A 103 6.21 -15.32 2.23
N GLU A 104 5.10 -15.13 2.93
CA GLU A 104 3.75 -15.35 2.41
C GLU A 104 3.43 -14.43 1.22
N GLY A 105 3.99 -13.22 1.21
CA GLY A 105 3.89 -12.26 0.09
C GLY A 105 4.53 -12.75 -1.22
N ARG A 106 5.23 -13.90 -1.18
CA ARG A 106 5.82 -14.60 -2.33
C ARG A 106 5.25 -16.00 -2.50
N CYS A 107 4.06 -16.25 -1.96
CA CYS A 107 3.39 -17.54 -2.05
C CYS A 107 3.29 -18.00 -3.51
N ALA A 108 3.81 -19.21 -3.80
CA ALA A 108 3.79 -19.79 -5.16
C ALA A 108 2.38 -20.23 -5.59
N ASP A 109 1.49 -20.47 -4.62
CA ASP A 109 0.10 -20.92 -4.83
C ASP A 109 -0.92 -19.80 -4.51
N ALA A 110 -0.51 -18.53 -4.57
CA ALA A 110 -1.42 -17.39 -4.36
C ALA A 110 -2.33 -17.23 -5.58
N ASP A 111 -3.48 -17.89 -5.53
CA ASP A 111 -4.39 -18.08 -6.66
C ASP A 111 -5.25 -16.87 -7.06
N ILE A 112 -5.19 -15.78 -6.29
CA ILE A 112 -6.19 -14.71 -6.38
C ILE A 112 -6.17 -13.98 -7.72
N LEU A 113 -5.00 -13.82 -8.34
CA LEU A 113 -4.85 -13.04 -9.56
C LEU A 113 -4.88 -13.89 -10.84
N ASP A 114 -4.57 -15.16 -10.76
CA ASP A 114 -4.35 -16.02 -11.92
C ASP A 114 -5.50 -17.01 -12.16
N LYS A 115 -6.34 -17.30 -11.16
CA LYS A 115 -7.47 -18.21 -11.30
C LYS A 115 -8.78 -17.47 -11.45
N PHE A 116 -9.52 -17.85 -12.48
CA PHE A 116 -10.92 -17.46 -12.62
C PHE A 116 -11.76 -18.27 -11.65
N SER A 117 -12.72 -17.60 -11.00
CA SER A 117 -13.79 -18.29 -10.29
C SER A 117 -14.72 -19.03 -11.27
N GLU A 118 -15.55 -19.94 -10.78
CA GLU A 118 -16.47 -20.75 -11.61
C GLU A 118 -17.36 -19.91 -12.55
N ASP A 119 -17.68 -18.68 -12.17
CA ASP A 119 -18.47 -17.74 -12.96
C ASP A 119 -17.62 -16.85 -13.91
N GLY A 120 -16.33 -17.17 -14.08
CA GLY A 120 -15.45 -16.51 -15.07
C GLY A 120 -14.85 -15.17 -14.64
N TYR A 121 -14.94 -14.80 -13.35
CA TYR A 121 -14.30 -13.61 -12.82
C TYR A 121 -13.02 -13.94 -12.04
N LYS A 122 -12.05 -13.02 -12.05
CA LYS A 122 -10.84 -13.11 -11.25
C LYS A 122 -10.57 -11.81 -10.52
N GLY A 123 -9.77 -11.84 -9.46
CA GLY A 123 -9.29 -10.68 -8.72
C GLY A 123 -9.59 -10.73 -7.22
N PHE A 124 -9.37 -9.60 -6.55
CA PHE A 124 -9.52 -9.48 -5.10
C PHE A 124 -10.96 -9.25 -4.64
N PHE A 125 -11.82 -8.70 -5.49
CA PHE A 125 -13.21 -8.32 -5.17
C PHE A 125 -13.32 -7.32 -4.01
N GLY A 126 -12.30 -6.50 -3.78
CA GLY A 126 -12.35 -5.48 -2.73
C GLY A 126 -13.37 -4.36 -3.00
N PHE A 127 -13.67 -4.08 -4.27
CA PHE A 127 -14.75 -3.16 -4.63
C PHE A 127 -16.08 -3.91 -4.74
N ALA A 128 -16.48 -4.60 -3.67
CA ALA A 128 -17.75 -5.31 -3.58
C ALA A 128 -18.45 -4.98 -2.26
N ASP A 129 -19.79 -5.04 -2.25
CA ASP A 129 -20.59 -4.79 -1.04
C ASP A 129 -20.50 -5.91 0.00
N TYR A 130 -20.26 -7.15 -0.45
CA TYR A 130 -20.04 -8.31 0.41
C TYR A 130 -18.87 -9.16 -0.07
N MET A 131 -18.24 -9.85 0.86
CA MET A 131 -17.15 -10.77 0.54
C MET A 131 -17.13 -11.96 1.51
N VAL A 132 -16.98 -13.17 0.95
CA VAL A 132 -16.66 -14.37 1.73
C VAL A 132 -15.16 -14.63 1.60
N VAL A 133 -14.46 -14.67 2.74
CA VAL A 133 -13.02 -14.90 2.77
C VAL A 133 -12.62 -15.81 3.93
N PRO A 134 -11.56 -16.61 3.77
CA PRO A 134 -10.97 -17.34 4.89
C PRO A 134 -10.53 -16.38 6.00
N SER A 135 -10.78 -16.74 7.25
CA SER A 135 -10.43 -15.90 8.41
C SER A 135 -8.94 -15.59 8.54
N ARG A 136 -8.06 -16.36 7.88
CA ARG A 136 -6.62 -16.06 7.79
C ARG A 136 -6.30 -14.84 6.90
N ARG A 137 -7.26 -14.39 6.07
CA ARG A 137 -7.08 -13.25 5.14
C ARG A 137 -7.58 -11.92 5.68
N ILE A 138 -7.80 -11.82 6.97
CA ILE A 138 -8.26 -10.61 7.63
C ILE A 138 -7.47 -10.34 8.90
N ALA A 139 -7.36 -9.05 9.25
CA ALA A 139 -6.90 -8.63 10.56
C ALA A 139 -7.96 -7.75 11.23
N LYS A 140 -8.07 -7.88 12.55
CA LYS A 140 -8.98 -7.07 13.37
C LYS A 140 -8.42 -5.65 13.49
N ILE A 141 -9.27 -4.67 13.17
CA ILE A 141 -8.99 -3.25 13.29
C ILE A 141 -9.91 -2.63 14.35
N ASN A 142 -9.39 -1.64 15.06
CA ASN A 142 -10.17 -0.91 16.07
C ASN A 142 -11.47 -0.38 15.46
N LYS A 143 -12.59 -0.62 16.15
CA LYS A 143 -13.93 -0.22 15.70
C LYS A 143 -14.09 1.31 15.56
N ASP A 144 -13.33 2.07 16.34
CA ASP A 144 -13.38 3.54 16.34
C ASP A 144 -12.60 4.15 15.16
N LEU A 145 -11.75 3.34 14.48
CA LEU A 145 -11.04 3.81 13.29
C LEU A 145 -12.02 3.87 12.11
N PRO A 146 -12.10 4.99 11.36
CA PRO A 146 -12.93 5.05 10.15
C PRO A 146 -12.60 3.94 9.15
N SER A 147 -13.59 3.40 8.47
CA SER A 147 -13.40 2.26 7.55
C SER A 147 -12.38 2.56 6.44
N ALA A 148 -12.39 3.78 5.88
CA ALA A 148 -11.39 4.19 4.89
C ALA A 148 -9.96 4.20 5.43
N GLU A 149 -9.77 4.53 6.71
CA GLU A 149 -8.46 4.47 7.38
C GLU A 149 -8.08 3.01 7.69
N ALA A 150 -9.03 2.16 8.07
CA ALA A 150 -8.81 0.73 8.24
C ALA A 150 -8.31 0.05 6.94
N GLY A 151 -8.77 0.51 5.78
CA GLY A 151 -8.30 0.06 4.47
C GLY A 151 -6.82 0.32 4.20
N PHE A 152 -6.16 1.18 4.99
CA PHE A 152 -4.70 1.38 4.92
C PHE A 152 -3.89 0.21 5.50
N LEU A 153 -4.52 -0.83 6.05
CA LEU A 153 -3.79 -2.00 6.55
C LEU A 153 -2.84 -2.58 5.50
N GLU A 154 -3.33 -2.76 4.26
CA GLU A 154 -2.52 -3.34 3.19
C GLU A 154 -1.34 -2.44 2.79
N PRO A 155 -1.52 -1.17 2.40
CA PRO A 155 -0.38 -0.34 2.04
C PRO A 155 0.58 -0.09 3.22
N LEU A 156 0.08 -0.02 4.46
CA LEU A 156 0.95 0.11 5.63
C LEU A 156 1.79 -1.15 5.87
N ALA A 157 1.24 -2.35 5.65
CA ALA A 157 2.01 -3.59 5.77
C ALA A 157 3.18 -3.63 4.76
N THR A 158 2.97 -3.17 3.53
CA THR A 158 4.07 -3.06 2.53
C THR A 158 5.14 -2.07 2.98
N VAL A 159 4.75 -0.98 3.63
CA VAL A 159 5.68 0.02 4.20
C VAL A 159 6.43 -0.56 5.40
N VAL A 160 5.75 -1.24 6.32
CA VAL A 160 6.38 -1.91 7.48
C VAL A 160 7.45 -2.89 7.01
N LYS A 161 7.16 -3.71 6.00
CA LYS A 161 8.16 -4.59 5.38
C LYS A 161 9.37 -3.81 4.86
N GLY A 162 9.14 -2.73 4.13
CA GLY A 162 10.20 -1.87 3.61
C GLY A 162 11.08 -1.28 4.73
N VAL A 163 10.46 -0.78 5.81
CA VAL A 163 11.16 -0.22 6.99
C VAL A 163 12.01 -1.28 7.69
N LYS A 164 11.51 -2.52 7.81
CA LYS A 164 12.29 -3.66 8.35
C LYS A 164 13.46 -4.01 7.44
N LEU A 165 13.23 -4.10 6.12
CA LEU A 165 14.27 -4.46 5.14
C LEU A 165 15.39 -3.41 5.07
N VAL A 166 15.06 -2.13 5.14
CA VAL A 166 16.07 -1.06 5.18
C VAL A 166 16.76 -0.97 6.55
N LYS A 167 16.34 -1.79 7.51
CA LYS A 167 16.92 -1.88 8.86
C LYS A 167 16.94 -0.52 9.58
N ALA A 168 15.85 0.24 9.45
CA ALA A 168 15.72 1.55 10.06
C ALA A 168 15.87 1.47 11.59
N LYS A 169 16.64 2.40 12.17
CA LYS A 169 16.91 2.45 13.60
C LYS A 169 16.50 3.79 14.21
N PRO A 170 16.08 3.82 15.47
CA PRO A 170 15.80 5.08 16.16
C PRO A 170 16.98 6.05 16.06
N ASN A 171 16.66 7.34 15.92
CA ASN A 171 17.59 8.46 15.74
C ASN A 171 18.35 8.52 14.41
N GLU A 172 18.19 7.55 13.50
CA GLU A 172 18.69 7.70 12.14
C GLU A 172 17.93 8.82 11.40
N THR A 173 18.62 9.49 10.49
CA THR A 173 18.01 10.44 9.57
C THR A 173 17.79 9.76 8.23
N ILE A 174 16.54 9.75 7.77
CA ILE A 174 16.14 9.06 6.53
C ILE A 174 15.46 10.06 5.61
N ALA A 175 15.89 10.11 4.35
CA ALA A 175 15.19 10.87 3.32
C ALA A 175 14.13 10.00 2.64
N VAL A 176 12.99 10.60 2.32
CA VAL A 176 11.93 9.96 1.52
C VAL A 176 11.69 10.80 0.28
N ILE A 177 11.91 10.23 -0.89
CA ILE A 177 11.69 10.90 -2.17
C ILE A 177 10.25 10.71 -2.60
N GLY A 178 9.50 11.83 -2.64
CA GLY A 178 8.07 11.90 -2.91
C GLY A 178 7.21 11.95 -1.65
N ALA A 179 6.26 12.89 -1.59
CA ALA A 179 5.28 13.03 -0.51
C ALA A 179 3.85 12.66 -0.95
N GLY A 180 3.72 11.75 -1.91
CA GLY A 180 2.45 11.09 -2.24
C GLY A 180 2.00 10.15 -1.12
N THR A 181 0.89 9.42 -1.31
CA THR A 181 0.34 8.50 -0.31
C THR A 181 1.40 7.57 0.27
N MET A 182 2.15 6.86 -0.59
CA MET A 182 3.14 5.89 -0.13
C MET A 182 4.37 6.55 0.48
N GLY A 183 4.79 7.73 -0.03
CA GLY A 183 5.91 8.47 0.55
C GLY A 183 5.59 8.98 1.96
N LEU A 184 4.42 9.60 2.16
CA LEU A 184 3.99 10.04 3.49
C LEU A 184 3.73 8.87 4.43
N LEU A 185 3.20 7.75 3.93
CA LEU A 185 3.02 6.55 4.75
C LEU A 185 4.35 5.99 5.23
N ASN A 186 5.38 5.95 4.37
CA ASN A 186 6.76 5.63 4.77
C ASN A 186 7.29 6.61 5.81
N ALA A 187 7.10 7.92 5.60
CA ALA A 187 7.57 8.96 6.52
C ALA A 187 6.92 8.85 7.90
N LEU A 188 5.59 8.65 7.97
CA LEU A 188 4.86 8.45 9.21
C LEU A 188 5.31 7.18 9.95
N THR A 189 5.50 6.10 9.22
CA THR A 189 5.98 4.83 9.80
C THR A 189 7.40 4.96 10.33
N LEU A 190 8.32 5.55 9.55
CA LEU A 190 9.69 5.81 10.00
C LEU A 190 9.73 6.71 11.25
N LYS A 191 8.86 7.74 11.30
CA LYS A 191 8.71 8.59 12.50
C LYS A 191 8.22 7.77 13.71
N ALA A 192 7.26 6.86 13.52
CA ALA A 192 6.79 5.94 14.57
C ALA A 192 7.91 4.98 15.04
N TYR A 193 8.84 4.62 14.16
CA TYR A 193 10.05 3.85 14.51
C TYR A 193 11.17 4.69 15.14
N GLY A 194 10.93 5.98 15.37
CA GLY A 194 11.88 6.90 16.05
C GLY A 194 12.94 7.50 15.13
N CYS A 195 12.76 7.47 13.82
CA CYS A 195 13.65 8.10 12.85
C CYS A 195 13.33 9.59 12.67
N LYS A 196 14.34 10.38 12.29
CA LYS A 196 14.17 11.71 11.73
C LYS A 196 13.94 11.59 10.23
N VAL A 197 12.93 12.28 9.69
CA VAL A 197 12.56 12.14 8.28
C VAL A 197 12.62 13.47 7.56
N ILE A 198 13.25 13.47 6.39
CA ILE A 198 13.29 14.58 5.43
C ILE A 198 12.54 14.14 4.17
N LEU A 199 11.55 14.89 3.71
CA LEU A 199 10.79 14.59 2.49
C LEU A 199 11.23 15.50 1.34
N THR A 200 11.18 15.00 0.11
CA THR A 200 11.31 15.81 -1.10
C THR A 200 10.03 15.73 -1.93
N GLU A 201 9.56 16.85 -2.48
CA GLU A 201 8.31 16.89 -3.24
C GLU A 201 8.25 18.12 -4.17
N SER A 202 7.38 18.07 -5.19
CA SER A 202 7.13 19.16 -6.14
C SER A 202 5.71 19.72 -6.12
N PHE A 203 4.71 18.97 -5.71
CA PHE A 203 3.31 19.41 -5.67
C PHE A 203 3.04 20.25 -4.42
N ASP A 204 2.54 21.47 -4.60
CA ASP A 204 2.34 22.42 -3.50
C ASP A 204 1.41 21.87 -2.40
N ASN A 205 0.30 21.23 -2.77
CA ASN A 205 -0.62 20.61 -1.82
C ASN A 205 0.05 19.50 -1.00
N LYS A 206 0.97 18.74 -1.59
CA LYS A 206 1.73 17.69 -0.88
C LYS A 206 2.83 18.26 0.01
N LEU A 207 3.49 19.34 -0.44
CA LEU A 207 4.45 20.09 0.37
C LEU A 207 3.77 20.64 1.64
N GLU A 208 2.60 21.25 1.49
CA GLU A 208 1.82 21.80 2.60
C GLU A 208 1.36 20.71 3.57
N ASN A 209 0.84 19.61 3.05
CA ASN A 209 0.39 18.47 3.86
C ASN A 209 1.57 17.87 4.66
N ALA A 210 2.72 17.61 4.02
CA ALA A 210 3.89 17.08 4.69
C ALA A 210 4.40 18.00 5.81
N LYS A 211 4.42 19.34 5.57
CA LYS A 211 4.76 20.33 6.59
C LYS A 211 3.77 20.36 7.74
N SER A 212 2.45 20.23 7.45
CA SER A 212 1.41 20.18 8.50
C SER A 212 1.55 18.96 9.42
N LEU A 213 2.13 17.87 8.91
CA LEU A 213 2.47 16.66 9.67
C LEU A 213 3.78 16.77 10.46
N GLY A 214 4.46 17.93 10.36
CA GLY A 214 5.69 18.26 11.11
C GLY A 214 6.94 17.61 10.54
N PHE A 215 7.02 17.42 9.23
CA PHE A 215 8.22 16.96 8.54
C PHE A 215 9.06 18.13 7.99
N ASP A 216 10.38 17.94 7.94
CA ASP A 216 11.25 18.75 7.10
C ASP A 216 11.00 18.40 5.64
N VAL A 217 10.75 19.42 4.81
CA VAL A 217 10.36 19.21 3.40
C VAL A 217 11.20 20.09 2.48
N ILE A 218 11.76 19.47 1.46
CA ILE A 218 12.51 20.10 0.38
C ILE A 218 11.62 20.25 -0.85
N ASP A 219 11.39 21.48 -1.30
CA ASP A 219 10.69 21.78 -2.55
C ASP A 219 11.67 21.68 -3.71
N ILE A 220 11.57 20.59 -4.48
CA ILE A 220 12.49 20.32 -5.60
C ILE A 220 12.35 21.27 -6.80
N LYS A 221 11.36 22.17 -6.77
CA LYS A 221 11.26 23.27 -7.74
C LYS A 221 12.17 24.45 -7.37
N LYS A 222 12.62 24.53 -6.11
CA LYS A 222 13.39 25.67 -5.57
C LYS A 222 14.86 25.35 -5.30
N GLU A 223 15.16 24.09 -4.96
CA GLU A 223 16.53 23.66 -4.69
C GLU A 223 16.78 22.22 -5.15
N ASP A 224 18.03 21.87 -5.43
CA ASP A 224 18.40 20.48 -5.67
C ASP A 224 18.15 19.65 -4.41
N PRO A 225 17.43 18.52 -4.51
CA PRO A 225 17.04 17.77 -3.33
C PRO A 225 18.24 17.15 -2.57
N ALA A 226 19.35 16.82 -3.25
CA ALA A 226 20.55 16.34 -2.56
C ALA A 226 21.27 17.46 -1.82
N GLU A 227 21.36 18.67 -2.39
CA GLU A 227 21.89 19.87 -1.71
C GLU A 227 21.02 20.23 -0.50
N GLY A 228 19.69 20.17 -0.64
CA GLY A 228 18.75 20.39 0.45
C GLY A 228 18.95 19.41 1.60
N VAL A 229 19.15 18.12 1.31
CA VAL A 229 19.47 17.10 2.31
C VAL A 229 20.80 17.39 2.98
N MET A 230 21.86 17.72 2.23
CA MET A 230 23.16 18.08 2.79
C MET A 230 23.06 19.30 3.71
N ARG A 231 22.31 20.33 3.32
CA ARG A 231 22.05 21.52 4.15
C ARG A 231 21.35 21.15 5.46
N LEU A 232 20.29 20.34 5.43
CA LEU A 232 19.52 19.94 6.61
C LEU A 232 20.31 18.99 7.53
N THR A 233 21.32 18.29 7.01
CA THR A 233 22.16 17.34 7.76
C THR A 233 23.56 17.90 8.09
N ASN A 234 23.81 19.21 7.90
CA ASN A 234 25.11 19.83 8.09
C ASN A 234 26.25 19.13 7.31
N GLY A 235 25.99 18.75 6.07
CA GLY A 235 26.92 18.07 5.16
C GLY A 235 27.14 16.58 5.42
N LYS A 236 26.43 15.99 6.37
CA LYS A 236 26.63 14.55 6.73
C LYS A 236 25.91 13.59 5.79
N GLY A 237 24.85 14.01 5.12
CA GLY A 237 23.93 13.13 4.40
C GLY A 237 23.05 12.30 5.32
N VAL A 238 22.24 11.42 4.75
CA VAL A 238 21.28 10.57 5.49
C VAL A 238 21.74 9.13 5.60
N ASP A 239 21.25 8.42 6.62
CA ASP A 239 21.53 7.00 6.88
C ASP A 239 20.89 6.10 5.83
N ALA A 240 19.70 6.47 5.36
CA ALA A 240 19.00 5.76 4.29
C ALA A 240 18.14 6.70 3.46
N VAL A 241 17.79 6.26 2.25
CA VAL A 241 16.83 6.92 1.37
C VAL A 241 15.75 5.93 0.97
N VAL A 242 14.48 6.31 1.12
CA VAL A 242 13.34 5.58 0.57
C VAL A 242 12.93 6.24 -0.73
N VAL A 243 13.01 5.52 -1.84
CA VAL A 243 12.59 6.00 -3.16
C VAL A 243 11.13 5.59 -3.37
N ALA A 244 10.20 6.52 -3.07
CA ALA A 244 8.77 6.31 -3.19
C ALA A 244 8.18 6.85 -4.52
N VAL A 245 9.04 7.11 -5.50
CA VAL A 245 8.70 7.59 -6.85
C VAL A 245 9.42 6.74 -7.89
N GLY A 246 8.67 6.14 -8.81
CA GLY A 246 9.22 5.23 -9.81
C GLY A 246 9.81 5.94 -11.03
N ASN A 247 10.95 6.65 -10.90
CA ASN A 247 11.69 7.22 -12.03
C ASN A 247 13.21 7.23 -11.79
N SER A 248 13.98 7.26 -12.89
CA SER A 248 15.45 7.21 -12.84
C SER A 248 16.08 8.42 -12.16
N ALA A 249 15.46 9.59 -12.24
CA ALA A 249 15.97 10.80 -11.58
C ALA A 249 15.95 10.62 -10.06
N ALA A 250 14.85 10.11 -9.49
CA ALA A 250 14.73 9.82 -8.07
C ALA A 250 15.74 8.77 -7.61
N ASN A 251 15.93 7.70 -8.40
CA ASN A 251 16.93 6.68 -8.13
C ASN A 251 18.34 7.29 -8.03
N ASN A 252 18.73 8.10 -9.02
CA ASN A 252 20.08 8.70 -9.08
C ASN A 252 20.29 9.79 -8.02
N GLN A 253 19.24 10.55 -7.68
CA GLN A 253 19.28 11.52 -6.58
C GLN A 253 19.50 10.85 -5.22
N SER A 254 18.90 9.66 -4.99
CA SER A 254 19.01 8.95 -3.73
C SER A 254 20.45 8.65 -3.33
N VAL A 255 21.29 8.35 -4.33
CA VAL A 255 22.74 8.06 -4.13
C VAL A 255 23.49 9.27 -3.58
N LYS A 256 23.14 10.48 -4.06
CA LYS A 256 23.79 11.74 -3.68
C LYS A 256 23.39 12.23 -2.28
N MET A 257 22.27 11.75 -1.75
CA MET A 257 21.76 12.13 -0.44
C MET A 257 22.41 11.35 0.70
N LEU A 258 23.04 10.20 0.39
CA LEU A 258 23.57 9.30 1.42
C LEU A 258 24.82 9.87 2.12
N LYS A 259 24.99 9.52 3.39
CA LYS A 259 26.23 9.70 4.13
C LYS A 259 27.40 9.00 3.44
N GLU A 260 28.63 9.37 3.83
CA GLU A 260 29.87 8.94 3.16
C GLU A 260 30.02 7.40 3.00
N ALA A 261 29.60 6.64 3.99
CA ALA A 261 29.66 5.18 3.95
C ALA A 261 28.49 4.53 4.70
N TYR A 262 28.18 3.27 4.35
CA TYR A 262 27.11 2.46 4.96
C TYR A 262 25.71 3.08 4.75
N GLY A 263 25.53 3.88 3.72
CA GLY A 263 24.23 4.38 3.31
C GLY A 263 23.38 3.26 2.70
N ARG A 264 22.06 3.35 2.89
CA ARG A 264 21.09 2.35 2.39
C ARG A 264 20.05 3.02 1.50
N ILE A 265 19.70 2.38 0.39
CA ILE A 265 18.63 2.82 -0.51
C ILE A 265 17.55 1.76 -0.52
N LEU A 266 16.32 2.13 -0.16
CA LEU A 266 15.14 1.30 -0.35
C LEU A 266 14.43 1.71 -1.64
N VAL A 267 14.45 0.84 -2.64
CA VAL A 267 13.65 0.97 -3.86
C VAL A 267 12.24 0.51 -3.54
N PHE A 268 11.40 1.45 -3.17
CA PHE A 268 10.03 1.17 -2.73
C PHE A 268 9.03 1.20 -3.90
N ALA A 269 9.15 2.16 -4.81
CA ALA A 269 8.24 2.31 -5.93
C ALA A 269 8.78 1.66 -7.19
N ALA A 270 7.96 0.87 -7.87
CA ALA A 270 8.16 0.52 -9.27
C ALA A 270 7.75 1.69 -10.17
N GLY A 271 8.30 1.75 -11.38
CA GLY A 271 7.98 2.79 -12.38
C GLY A 271 7.79 2.20 -13.77
N TYR A 272 7.03 2.92 -14.58
CA TYR A 272 6.78 2.58 -15.98
C TYR A 272 6.87 3.86 -16.84
N PRO A 273 7.87 3.95 -17.79
CA PRO A 273 8.86 2.92 -18.14
C PRO A 273 9.78 2.56 -16.96
N GLU A 274 10.43 1.40 -17.04
CA GLU A 274 11.31 0.87 -15.98
C GLU A 274 12.45 1.85 -15.66
N PRO A 275 12.59 2.27 -14.38
CA PRO A 275 13.63 3.21 -13.98
C PRO A 275 14.98 2.52 -13.76
N ASN A 276 16.05 3.23 -14.09
CA ASN A 276 17.42 2.76 -13.96
C ASN A 276 18.18 3.45 -12.81
N PHE A 277 19.23 2.80 -12.34
CA PHE A 277 20.30 3.39 -11.54
C PHE A 277 21.54 3.60 -12.41
N ASP A 278 22.10 4.81 -12.39
CA ASP A 278 23.41 5.11 -12.94
C ASP A 278 24.46 5.15 -11.81
N ILE A 279 24.91 3.97 -11.42
CA ILE A 279 25.82 3.80 -10.29
C ILE A 279 26.92 2.79 -10.62
N SER A 280 28.17 3.15 -10.35
CA SER A 280 29.29 2.22 -10.54
C SER A 280 29.39 1.22 -9.39
N SER A 281 29.80 -0.03 -9.71
CA SER A 281 30.07 -1.05 -8.72
C SER A 281 31.16 -0.63 -7.72
N ASN A 282 32.17 0.14 -8.17
CA ASN A 282 33.22 0.67 -7.30
C ASN A 282 32.65 1.63 -6.23
N LEU A 283 31.67 2.46 -6.59
CA LEU A 283 31.04 3.35 -5.63
C LEU A 283 30.32 2.55 -4.54
N ILE A 284 29.54 1.51 -4.93
CA ILE A 284 28.88 0.60 -3.98
C ILE A 284 29.92 -0.07 -3.07
N HIS A 285 31.01 -0.58 -3.66
CA HIS A 285 32.05 -1.29 -2.94
C HIS A 285 32.75 -0.40 -1.90
N TYR A 286 33.29 0.75 -2.33
CA TYR A 286 34.08 1.61 -1.45
C TYR A 286 33.24 2.31 -0.38
N LYS A 287 31.99 2.70 -0.70
CA LYS A 287 31.06 3.30 0.25
C LYS A 287 30.29 2.26 1.08
N ARG A 288 30.45 0.96 0.81
CA ARG A 288 29.73 -0.13 1.50
C ARG A 288 28.22 0.11 1.52
N MET A 289 27.69 0.50 0.37
CA MET A 289 26.27 0.82 0.20
C MET A 289 25.42 -0.43 0.09
N GLU A 290 24.16 -0.34 0.55
CA GLU A 290 23.14 -1.35 0.29
C GLU A 290 22.05 -0.75 -0.61
N ILE A 291 21.67 -1.47 -1.68
CA ILE A 291 20.48 -1.16 -2.50
C ILE A 291 19.51 -2.31 -2.29
N ILE A 292 18.33 -2.01 -1.78
CA ILE A 292 17.37 -2.96 -1.26
C ILE A 292 16.04 -2.80 -2.00
N GLY A 293 15.53 -3.88 -2.59
CA GLY A 293 14.18 -3.93 -3.15
C GLY A 293 13.16 -4.38 -2.11
N THR A 294 11.93 -3.89 -2.22
CA THR A 294 10.78 -4.38 -1.45
C THR A 294 9.58 -4.59 -2.35
N PHE A 295 8.80 -5.62 -2.05
CA PHE A 295 7.55 -5.93 -2.77
C PHE A 295 6.62 -6.74 -1.87
N SER A 296 5.31 -6.45 -1.89
CA SER A 296 4.31 -7.16 -1.10
C SER A 296 4.54 -7.03 0.42
N ALA A 297 3.84 -7.82 1.22
CA ALA A 297 3.99 -7.91 2.67
C ALA A 297 3.75 -9.35 3.13
N ASP A 298 4.33 -9.72 4.27
CA ASP A 298 4.13 -11.02 4.90
C ASP A 298 3.14 -10.88 6.08
N TYR A 299 2.61 -11.98 6.60
CA TYR A 299 1.61 -11.93 7.68
C TYR A 299 2.09 -11.15 8.89
N ILE A 300 3.35 -11.29 9.26
CA ILE A 300 3.94 -10.54 10.38
C ILE A 300 3.95 -9.01 10.12
N ASP A 301 4.08 -8.59 8.87
CA ASP A 301 4.05 -7.17 8.51
C ASP A 301 2.64 -6.61 8.59
N PHE A 302 1.63 -7.41 8.21
CA PHE A 302 0.22 -7.07 8.39
C PHE A 302 -0.16 -6.93 9.87
N MET A 303 0.34 -7.82 10.74
CA MET A 303 0.06 -7.74 12.18
C MET A 303 0.69 -6.49 12.80
N ASP A 304 1.94 -6.18 12.46
CA ASP A 304 2.59 -4.96 12.93
C ASP A 304 1.89 -3.69 12.38
N ALA A 305 1.44 -3.71 11.12
CA ALA A 305 0.67 -2.62 10.53
C ALA A 305 -0.68 -2.42 11.24
N ALA A 306 -1.38 -3.52 11.57
CA ALA A 306 -2.62 -3.44 12.34
C ALA A 306 -2.40 -2.82 13.72
N GLU A 307 -1.31 -3.17 14.42
CA GLU A 307 -0.96 -2.57 15.70
C GLU A 307 -0.65 -1.07 15.58
N LEU A 308 0.10 -0.66 14.56
CA LEU A 308 0.39 0.75 14.30
C LEU A 308 -0.87 1.60 14.02
N LEU A 309 -1.84 1.02 13.30
CA LEU A 309 -3.14 1.66 13.08
C LEU A 309 -3.98 1.69 14.36
N ASN A 310 -4.10 0.55 15.04
CA ASN A 310 -4.95 0.37 16.22
C ASN A 310 -4.49 1.22 17.41
N SER A 311 -3.18 1.36 17.59
CA SER A 311 -2.60 2.23 18.62
C SER A 311 -2.62 3.72 18.25
N GLY A 312 -2.89 4.06 16.99
CA GLY A 312 -2.79 5.43 16.49
C GLY A 312 -1.36 5.96 16.35
N ALA A 313 -0.35 5.08 16.40
CA ALA A 313 1.05 5.45 16.17
C ALA A 313 1.27 5.92 14.73
N VAL A 314 0.52 5.38 13.78
CA VAL A 314 0.45 5.86 12.39
C VAL A 314 -0.97 6.33 12.10
N LYS A 315 -1.15 7.63 11.86
CA LYS A 315 -2.43 8.25 11.51
C LYS A 315 -2.46 8.54 10.03
N VAL A 316 -3.47 8.04 9.33
CA VAL A 316 -3.55 8.07 7.86
C VAL A 316 -4.61 9.02 7.31
N THR A 317 -5.34 9.73 8.18
CA THR A 317 -6.43 10.65 7.79
C THR A 317 -5.99 11.63 6.69
N ASN A 318 -4.79 12.19 6.81
CA ASN A 318 -4.25 13.17 5.85
C ASN A 318 -3.77 12.52 4.52
N LEU A 319 -3.90 11.22 4.37
CA LEU A 319 -3.57 10.47 3.16
C LEU A 319 -4.80 10.09 2.34
N LEU A 320 -5.98 10.54 2.76
CA LEU A 320 -7.26 10.32 2.10
C LEU A 320 -7.73 11.60 1.40
N GLU A 321 -8.28 11.46 0.19
CA GLU A 321 -9.04 12.54 -0.44
C GLU A 321 -10.36 12.74 0.29
N PRO A 322 -10.81 14.00 0.48
CA PRO A 322 -12.08 14.27 1.15
C PRO A 322 -13.30 13.85 0.30
N LYS A 323 -13.15 13.83 -1.03
CA LYS A 323 -14.20 13.34 -1.94
C LYS A 323 -14.22 11.81 -1.93
N THR A 324 -15.37 11.22 -1.62
CA THR A 324 -15.62 9.79 -1.69
C THR A 324 -16.65 9.47 -2.77
N PHE A 325 -16.66 8.25 -3.28
CA PHE A 325 -17.56 7.79 -4.33
C PHE A 325 -18.36 6.58 -3.85
N LYS A 326 -19.53 6.35 -4.43
CA LYS A 326 -20.27 5.10 -4.25
C LYS A 326 -19.81 4.07 -5.26
N LEU A 327 -20.14 2.80 -5.03
CA LEU A 327 -19.84 1.73 -5.99
C LEU A 327 -20.40 2.01 -7.39
N ASP A 328 -21.60 2.61 -7.47
CA ASP A 328 -22.23 2.97 -8.77
C ASP A 328 -21.41 4.01 -9.55
N ASP A 329 -20.60 4.83 -8.87
CA ASP A 329 -19.72 5.85 -9.46
C ASP A 329 -18.28 5.33 -9.67
N PHE A 330 -18.08 4.00 -9.75
CA PHE A 330 -16.77 3.35 -9.75
C PHE A 330 -15.82 3.87 -10.85
N LYS A 331 -16.35 4.10 -12.07
CA LYS A 331 -15.56 4.67 -13.16
C LYS A 331 -15.04 6.07 -12.81
N GLU A 332 -15.92 6.93 -12.31
CA GLU A 332 -15.60 8.31 -11.92
C GLU A 332 -14.56 8.33 -10.78
N ALA A 333 -14.67 7.37 -9.85
CA ALA A 333 -13.70 7.21 -8.77
C ALA A 333 -12.30 6.88 -9.30
N LEU A 334 -12.18 5.97 -10.27
CA LEU A 334 -10.91 5.62 -10.91
C LEU A 334 -10.34 6.79 -11.74
N GLU A 335 -11.17 7.50 -12.49
CA GLU A 335 -10.79 8.71 -13.23
C GLU A 335 -10.24 9.76 -12.27
N TYR A 336 -10.95 10.03 -11.17
CA TYR A 336 -10.52 11.00 -10.16
C TYR A 336 -9.23 10.58 -9.46
N ALA A 337 -9.08 9.30 -9.13
CA ALA A 337 -7.87 8.76 -8.50
C ALA A 337 -6.64 8.82 -9.42
N SER A 338 -6.83 8.83 -10.73
CA SER A 338 -5.75 8.91 -11.72
C SER A 338 -5.20 10.32 -11.93
N ILE A 339 -5.85 11.36 -11.40
CA ILE A 339 -5.39 12.75 -11.50
C ILE A 339 -4.09 12.91 -10.70
N PRO A 340 -3.00 13.44 -11.31
CA PRO A 340 -1.75 13.67 -10.61
C PRO A 340 -1.93 14.56 -9.37
N GLY A 341 -1.24 14.24 -8.30
CA GLY A 341 -1.31 15.02 -7.04
C GLY A 341 -2.37 14.54 -6.05
N LYS A 342 -3.25 13.60 -6.43
CA LYS A 342 -4.24 13.03 -5.51
C LYS A 342 -3.63 12.07 -4.49
N TYR A 343 -4.25 12.02 -3.32
CA TYR A 343 -4.06 10.99 -2.30
C TYR A 343 -5.01 9.80 -2.55
N ARG A 344 -5.16 8.91 -1.57
CA ARG A 344 -6.08 7.76 -1.71
C ARG A 344 -7.52 8.22 -1.86
N VAL A 345 -8.20 7.70 -2.87
CA VAL A 345 -9.63 7.91 -3.12
C VAL A 345 -10.40 6.71 -2.60
N THR A 346 -11.47 6.96 -1.86
CA THR A 346 -12.28 5.90 -1.23
C THR A 346 -13.57 5.66 -2.00
N VAL A 347 -13.85 4.39 -2.27
CA VAL A 347 -15.16 3.90 -2.72
C VAL A 347 -15.93 3.37 -1.51
N LYS A 348 -17.14 3.87 -1.28
CA LYS A 348 -18.11 3.38 -0.28
C LYS A 348 -18.93 2.26 -0.89
N LEU A 349 -19.14 1.20 -0.12
CA LEU A 349 -19.71 -0.07 -0.56
C LEU A 349 -21.05 -0.40 0.14
#